data_b4b701eb493fb9e710681c1feb20d301
#
_entry.id   b4b701eb493fb9e710681c1feb20d301
#
_cell.length_a   1.000
_cell.length_b   1.000
_cell.length_c   1.000
_cell.angle_alpha   90.00
_cell.angle_beta   90.00
_cell.angle_gamma   90.00
#
_symmetry.space_group_name_H-M   'P 1'
#
loop_
_entity.id
_entity.type
_entity.pdbx_description
1 polymer ?
#
loop_
_entity_poly.entity_id
_entity_poly.type
_entity_poly.pdbx_seq_one_letter_code
_entity_poly.pdbx_strand_id
1 'polypeptide(L)'
;MILKSIILPLILAMPTFVVAGGPFEDNSKAGPDGPYVLYRGQKVVVKSVELRDTQAVLNMKIFTDKSMVALSCRGPEEGDVFSFQLKKSLENQQTRYDLPAKMLVLSDIEGNFKAFKMMLLGSKVIDKNFNWTFGNWHIVLLGDFFDRGLNVTECLWLIYKLESEAEAAGGKVHFILGNHEVLNLQGNTQYARKKYLENAHILGEPY
;
A
#
# COMPACT_ATOMS: atom_id res chain seq x y z
N MET A 1 -6.77 33.87 41.79
CA MET A 1 -5.40 33.32 41.72
C MET A 1 -5.32 32.57 40.40
N ILE A 2 -4.75 33.21 39.36
CA ILE A 2 -4.79 32.73 37.99
C ILE A 2 -3.51 31.93 37.75
N LEU A 3 -3.67 30.61 37.54
CA LEU A 3 -2.56 29.72 37.20
C LEU A 3 -2.23 29.95 35.72
N LYS A 4 -1.13 30.60 35.41
CA LYS A 4 -0.61 30.73 34.06
C LYS A 4 0.11 29.40 33.70
N SER A 5 -0.49 28.62 32.82
CA SER A 5 0.18 27.45 32.18
C SER A 5 1.26 27.97 31.26
N ILE A 6 2.51 27.70 31.59
CA ILE A 6 3.66 27.93 30.71
C ILE A 6 3.74 26.71 29.78
N ILE A 7 3.33 26.91 28.54
CA ILE A 7 3.60 25.94 27.46
C ILE A 7 5.02 26.22 26.98
N LEU A 8 5.94 25.33 27.34
CA LEU A 8 7.31 25.33 26.82
C LEU A 8 7.30 24.60 25.48
N PRO A 9 7.64 25.26 24.36
CA PRO A 9 7.76 24.53 23.10
C PRO A 9 9.02 23.67 23.16
N LEU A 10 8.83 22.35 23.19
CA LEU A 10 9.91 21.39 22.99
C LEU A 10 10.28 21.41 21.49
N ILE A 11 11.25 22.24 21.13
CA ILE A 11 11.86 22.19 19.80
C ILE A 11 12.77 20.96 19.78
N LEU A 12 12.26 19.85 19.27
CA LEU A 12 13.06 18.68 18.96
C LEU A 12 13.88 19.03 17.70
N ALA A 13 15.15 19.38 17.88
CA ALA A 13 16.08 19.50 16.78
C ALA A 13 16.32 18.09 16.22
N MET A 14 15.59 17.71 15.18
CA MET A 14 15.92 16.51 14.42
C MET A 14 17.24 16.76 13.67
N PRO A 15 18.22 15.85 13.76
CA PRO A 15 19.40 15.94 12.93
C PRO A 15 18.94 15.76 11.47
N THR A 16 19.13 16.79 10.66
CA THR A 16 19.02 16.66 9.21
C THR A 16 20.12 15.74 8.73
N PHE A 17 19.81 14.47 8.53
CA PHE A 17 20.65 13.59 7.74
C PHE A 17 20.58 14.05 6.29
N VAL A 18 21.50 14.91 5.89
CA VAL A 18 21.79 15.14 4.48
C VAL A 18 22.47 13.87 3.98
N VAL A 19 21.71 12.96 3.42
CA VAL A 19 22.26 11.89 2.61
C VAL A 19 22.71 12.55 1.31
N ALA A 20 24.00 12.85 1.22
CA ALA A 20 24.66 13.20 -0.03
C ALA A 20 24.74 11.94 -0.91
N GLY A 21 23.61 11.54 -1.47
CA GLY A 21 23.54 10.56 -2.55
C GLY A 21 23.59 11.33 -3.86
N GLY A 22 24.59 11.02 -4.69
CA GLY A 22 24.54 11.39 -6.10
C GLY A 22 23.24 10.88 -6.76
N PRO A 23 22.96 11.23 -8.02
CA PRO A 23 21.72 10.80 -8.68
C PRO A 23 21.57 9.29 -8.56
N PHE A 24 20.48 8.86 -7.92
CA PHE A 24 20.22 7.43 -7.71
C PHE A 24 19.98 6.79 -9.07
N GLU A 25 20.92 5.99 -9.54
CA GLU A 25 20.80 5.28 -10.80
C GLU A 25 19.82 4.11 -10.62
N ASP A 26 18.61 4.24 -11.19
CA ASP A 26 17.61 3.21 -11.13
C ASP A 26 17.83 2.15 -12.22
N ASN A 27 18.43 1.05 -11.83
CA ASN A 27 18.68 -0.13 -12.69
C ASN A 27 17.54 -1.18 -12.61
N SER A 28 16.39 -0.84 -11.99
CA SER A 28 15.26 -1.75 -11.96
C SER A 28 14.69 -1.97 -13.36
N LYS A 29 14.28 -3.21 -13.64
CA LYS A 29 13.69 -3.64 -14.91
C LYS A 29 12.26 -4.08 -14.69
N ALA A 30 11.50 -4.20 -15.79
CA ALA A 30 10.22 -4.87 -15.76
C ALA A 30 10.33 -6.24 -15.04
N GLY A 31 9.34 -6.57 -14.24
CA GLY A 31 9.36 -7.79 -13.46
C GLY A 31 8.03 -8.07 -12.77
N PRO A 32 7.94 -9.14 -11.98
CA PRO A 32 6.69 -9.55 -11.34
C PRO A 32 6.04 -8.40 -10.59
N ASP A 33 4.74 -8.21 -10.86
CA ASP A 33 3.95 -7.16 -10.22
C ASP A 33 2.45 -7.39 -10.44
N GLY A 34 1.63 -6.83 -9.55
CA GLY A 34 0.18 -6.97 -9.57
C GLY A 34 -0.38 -7.80 -8.41
N PRO A 35 -1.67 -8.16 -8.47
CA PRO A 35 -2.59 -7.98 -9.59
C PRO A 35 -3.01 -6.52 -9.81
N TYR A 36 -3.31 -6.15 -11.05
CA TYR A 36 -3.97 -4.90 -11.41
C TYR A 36 -5.41 -5.19 -11.80
N VAL A 37 -6.37 -4.51 -11.20
CA VAL A 37 -7.80 -4.75 -11.40
C VAL A 37 -8.43 -3.58 -12.13
N LEU A 38 -8.97 -3.84 -13.30
CA LEU A 38 -9.55 -2.84 -14.18
C LEU A 38 -11.02 -3.17 -14.45
N TYR A 39 -11.88 -2.18 -14.32
CA TYR A 39 -13.29 -2.30 -14.65
C TYR A 39 -13.52 -1.83 -16.10
N ARG A 40 -14.02 -2.70 -16.95
CA ARG A 40 -14.33 -2.44 -18.37
C ARG A 40 -15.80 -2.78 -18.63
N GLY A 41 -16.67 -1.80 -18.43
CA GLY A 41 -18.11 -2.02 -18.42
C GLY A 41 -18.51 -2.98 -17.30
N GLN A 42 -19.15 -4.09 -17.64
CA GLN A 42 -19.55 -5.12 -16.66
C GLN A 42 -18.46 -6.17 -16.40
N LYS A 43 -17.33 -6.08 -17.10
CA LYS A 43 -16.23 -7.03 -16.94
C LYS A 43 -15.18 -6.52 -15.97
N VAL A 44 -14.59 -7.44 -15.22
CA VAL A 44 -13.39 -7.20 -14.42
C VAL A 44 -12.22 -7.85 -15.12
N VAL A 45 -11.23 -7.04 -15.47
CA VAL A 45 -9.99 -7.50 -16.08
C VAL A 45 -8.91 -7.48 -15.01
N VAL A 46 -8.32 -8.62 -14.75
CA VAL A 46 -7.18 -8.76 -13.82
C VAL A 46 -5.93 -8.99 -14.65
N LYS A 47 -4.97 -8.10 -14.52
CA LYS A 47 -3.68 -8.16 -15.19
C LYS A 47 -2.57 -8.33 -14.17
N SER A 48 -1.50 -9.00 -14.53
CA SER A 48 -0.25 -9.04 -13.78
C SER A 48 0.94 -9.16 -14.72
N VAL A 49 2.10 -8.75 -14.27
CA VAL A 49 3.37 -9.03 -14.93
C VAL A 49 4.01 -10.22 -14.24
N GLU A 50 4.38 -11.23 -14.99
CA GLU A 50 5.03 -12.43 -14.51
C GLU A 50 6.38 -12.63 -15.23
N LEU A 51 7.29 -13.37 -14.62
CA LEU A 51 8.50 -13.83 -15.30
C LEU A 51 8.25 -15.21 -15.90
N ARG A 52 8.52 -15.34 -17.19
CA ARG A 52 8.67 -16.64 -17.87
C ARG A 52 10.10 -16.74 -18.36
N ASP A 53 10.82 -17.69 -17.80
CA ASP A 53 12.29 -17.75 -17.91
C ASP A 53 12.92 -16.46 -17.37
N THR A 54 13.32 -15.53 -18.22
CA THR A 54 13.91 -14.23 -17.83
C THR A 54 13.15 -13.04 -18.40
N GLN A 55 12.01 -13.29 -19.08
CA GLN A 55 11.24 -12.24 -19.72
C GLN A 55 9.99 -11.90 -18.91
N ALA A 56 9.76 -10.60 -18.74
CA ALA A 56 8.53 -10.10 -18.16
C ALA A 56 7.39 -10.18 -19.19
N VAL A 57 6.30 -10.86 -18.84
CA VAL A 57 5.17 -11.12 -19.71
C VAL A 57 3.85 -10.75 -19.04
N LEU A 58 2.89 -10.33 -19.87
CA LEU A 58 1.52 -10.07 -19.42
C LEU A 58 0.81 -11.40 -19.12
N ASN A 59 0.23 -11.48 -17.93
CA ASN A 59 -0.82 -12.43 -17.60
C ASN A 59 -2.14 -11.67 -17.45
N MET A 60 -3.22 -12.17 -18.08
CA MET A 60 -4.52 -11.48 -18.06
C MET A 60 -5.64 -12.49 -17.90
N LYS A 61 -6.58 -12.17 -17.01
CA LYS A 61 -7.84 -12.91 -16.81
C LYS A 61 -9.02 -11.94 -16.90
N ILE A 62 -10.12 -12.40 -17.49
CA ILE A 62 -11.35 -11.61 -17.63
C ILE A 62 -12.48 -12.33 -16.92
N PHE A 63 -13.18 -11.62 -16.07
CA PHE A 63 -14.35 -12.12 -15.33
C PHE A 63 -15.58 -11.30 -15.72
N THR A 64 -16.70 -11.99 -15.86
CA THR A 64 -18.00 -11.37 -16.10
C THR A 64 -18.79 -11.12 -14.82
N ASP A 65 -18.36 -11.74 -13.72
CA ASP A 65 -18.93 -11.57 -12.39
C ASP A 65 -17.81 -11.21 -11.40
N LYS A 66 -17.97 -10.07 -10.75
CA LYS A 66 -17.05 -9.55 -9.73
C LYS A 66 -16.92 -10.50 -8.54
N SER A 67 -17.98 -11.23 -8.18
CA SER A 67 -17.98 -12.16 -7.05
C SER A 67 -17.06 -13.37 -7.26
N MET A 68 -16.73 -13.67 -8.53
CA MET A 68 -15.81 -14.77 -8.88
C MET A 68 -14.34 -14.36 -8.85
N VAL A 69 -14.03 -13.09 -8.57
CA VAL A 69 -12.66 -12.59 -8.57
C VAL A 69 -12.01 -12.86 -7.23
N ALA A 70 -11.31 -13.98 -7.14
CA ALA A 70 -10.37 -14.25 -6.04
C ALA A 70 -8.97 -13.78 -6.45
N LEU A 71 -8.38 -12.95 -5.63
CA LEU A 71 -7.06 -12.36 -5.86
C LEU A 71 -6.07 -12.88 -4.83
N SER A 72 -4.82 -13.01 -5.26
CA SER A 72 -3.69 -13.19 -4.36
C SER A 72 -2.55 -12.28 -4.77
N CYS A 73 -1.85 -11.79 -3.79
CA CYS A 73 -0.65 -10.98 -3.96
C CYS A 73 0.53 -11.71 -3.34
N ARG A 74 1.68 -11.62 -4.01
CA ARG A 74 2.93 -12.24 -3.56
C ARG A 74 3.92 -11.13 -3.23
N GLY A 75 4.37 -11.11 -1.99
CA GLY A 75 5.45 -10.22 -1.56
C GLY A 75 6.84 -10.71 -1.98
N PRO A 76 7.87 -9.95 -1.61
CA PRO A 76 9.25 -10.19 -2.07
C PRO A 76 9.94 -11.40 -1.43
N GLU A 77 9.49 -11.87 -0.27
CA GLU A 77 10.12 -12.99 0.44
C GLU A 77 9.35 -14.29 0.19
N GLU A 78 10.04 -15.41 0.27
CA GLU A 78 9.41 -16.72 0.17
C GLU A 78 8.36 -16.87 1.29
N GLY A 79 7.14 -17.31 0.90
CA GLY A 79 6.01 -17.41 1.81
C GLY A 79 5.20 -16.14 2.00
N ASP A 80 5.63 -15.01 1.47
CA ASP A 80 4.83 -13.78 1.47
C ASP A 80 3.70 -13.88 0.44
N VAL A 81 2.63 -14.56 0.82
CA VAL A 81 1.43 -14.70 -0.03
C VAL A 81 0.20 -14.43 0.81
N PHE A 82 -0.66 -13.56 0.33
CA PHE A 82 -1.96 -13.31 0.94
C PHE A 82 -3.05 -13.23 -0.11
N SER A 83 -4.25 -13.67 0.25
CA SER A 83 -5.41 -13.70 -0.64
C SER A 83 -6.50 -12.78 -0.09
N PHE A 84 -7.28 -12.22 -1.00
CA PHE A 84 -8.36 -11.29 -0.67
C PHE A 84 -9.43 -11.31 -1.77
N GLN A 85 -10.58 -10.71 -1.48
CA GLN A 85 -11.67 -10.54 -2.43
C GLN A 85 -11.92 -9.06 -2.69
N LEU A 86 -12.46 -8.76 -3.86
CA LEU A 86 -12.88 -7.40 -4.16
C LEU A 86 -14.08 -7.00 -3.29
N LYS A 87 -14.03 -5.81 -2.71
CA LYS A 87 -15.15 -5.23 -1.95
C LYS A 87 -16.39 -5.19 -2.83
N LYS A 88 -17.54 -5.58 -2.29
CA LYS A 88 -18.81 -5.58 -3.03
C LYS A 88 -19.22 -4.17 -3.46
N SER A 89 -19.08 -3.22 -2.58
CA SER A 89 -19.31 -1.79 -2.78
C SER A 89 -18.18 -0.98 -2.16
N LEU A 90 -17.97 0.22 -2.67
CA LEU A 90 -17.11 1.21 -2.06
C LEU A 90 -18.02 2.29 -1.48
N GLU A 91 -17.86 2.56 -0.20
CA GLU A 91 -18.63 3.58 0.52
C GLU A 91 -17.72 4.75 0.89
N ASN A 92 -18.32 5.94 0.91
CA ASN A 92 -17.61 7.11 1.39
C ASN A 92 -17.28 6.95 2.87
N GLN A 93 -16.02 7.14 3.20
CA GLN A 93 -15.58 7.04 4.57
C GLN A 93 -16.09 8.23 5.39
N GLN A 94 -16.34 7.99 6.67
CA GLN A 94 -16.67 9.05 7.62
C GLN A 94 -15.43 9.95 7.82
N THR A 95 -15.67 11.20 8.17
CA THR A 95 -14.60 12.17 8.47
C THR A 95 -14.28 12.27 9.95
N ARG A 96 -15.09 11.64 10.80
CA ARG A 96 -14.95 11.61 12.26
C ARG A 96 -15.17 10.20 12.78
N TYR A 97 -14.33 9.81 13.70
CA TYR A 97 -14.38 8.51 14.37
C TYR A 97 -14.19 8.69 15.87
N ASP A 98 -14.79 7.82 16.65
CA ASP A 98 -14.49 7.75 18.07
C ASP A 98 -13.04 7.29 18.27
N LEU A 99 -12.39 7.81 19.31
CA LEU A 99 -11.01 7.45 19.61
C LEU A 99 -10.94 5.99 20.07
N PRO A 100 -10.22 5.11 19.37
CA PRO A 100 -10.06 3.74 19.80
C PRO A 100 -9.14 3.66 21.02
N ALA A 101 -9.25 2.56 21.79
CA ALA A 101 -8.38 2.32 22.93
C ALA A 101 -6.89 2.18 22.56
N LYS A 102 -6.61 1.72 21.33
CA LYS A 102 -5.25 1.67 20.77
C LYS A 102 -5.27 2.07 19.29
N MET A 103 -4.19 2.71 18.89
CA MET A 103 -3.98 3.15 17.52
C MET A 103 -2.50 2.99 17.16
N LEU A 104 -2.24 2.45 15.96
CA LEU A 104 -0.92 2.46 15.34
C LEU A 104 -0.91 3.50 14.23
N VAL A 105 0.10 4.36 14.21
CA VAL A 105 0.27 5.40 13.16
C VAL A 105 1.56 5.12 12.43
N LEU A 106 1.51 5.06 11.09
CA LEU A 106 2.65 4.80 10.21
C LEU A 106 2.66 5.80 9.05
N SER A 107 3.84 6.11 8.56
CA SER A 107 4.07 6.99 7.40
C SER A 107 5.30 6.54 6.62
N ASP A 108 5.45 7.01 5.38
CA ASP A 108 6.68 6.91 4.59
C ASP A 108 7.18 5.47 4.39
N ILE A 109 6.31 4.59 3.96
CA ILE A 109 6.65 3.18 3.66
C ILE A 109 7.36 3.06 2.31
N GLU A 110 6.98 3.89 1.34
CA GLU A 110 7.67 4.05 0.06
C GLU A 110 7.98 2.70 -0.63
N GLY A 111 6.98 1.84 -0.74
CA GLY A 111 7.11 0.53 -1.37
C GLY A 111 8.05 -0.45 -0.66
N ASN A 112 8.40 -0.22 0.60
CA ASN A 112 9.18 -1.13 1.43
C ASN A 112 8.28 -2.14 2.14
N PHE A 113 7.78 -3.13 1.40
CA PHE A 113 6.87 -4.15 1.91
C PHE A 113 7.46 -4.92 3.11
N LYS A 114 8.76 -5.22 3.10
CA LYS A 114 9.42 -5.92 4.20
C LYS A 114 9.33 -5.14 5.51
N ALA A 115 9.66 -3.85 5.47
CA ALA A 115 9.56 -2.99 6.66
C ALA A 115 8.11 -2.87 7.12
N PHE A 116 7.17 -2.65 6.19
CA PHE A 116 5.74 -2.58 6.50
C PHE A 116 5.23 -3.86 7.17
N LYS A 117 5.51 -5.03 6.59
CA LYS A 117 5.19 -6.33 7.18
C LYS A 117 5.76 -6.47 8.60
N MET A 118 7.04 -6.15 8.79
CA MET A 118 7.69 -6.26 10.09
C MET A 118 7.05 -5.34 11.15
N MET A 119 6.68 -4.12 10.77
CA MET A 119 6.00 -3.18 11.66
C MET A 119 4.61 -3.69 12.06
N LEU A 120 3.83 -4.22 11.11
CA LEU A 120 2.51 -4.79 11.38
C LEU A 120 2.58 -6.05 12.25
N LEU A 121 3.52 -6.95 12.00
CA LEU A 121 3.77 -8.15 12.83
C LEU A 121 4.23 -7.78 14.24
N GLY A 122 5.22 -6.90 14.35
CA GLY A 122 5.77 -6.45 15.62
C GLY A 122 4.75 -5.75 16.52
N SER A 123 3.84 -5.00 15.90
CA SER A 123 2.72 -4.30 16.57
C SER A 123 1.49 -5.19 16.77
N LYS A 124 1.54 -6.47 16.36
CA LYS A 124 0.44 -7.43 16.42
C LYS A 124 -0.83 -6.96 15.71
N VAL A 125 -0.67 -6.22 14.63
CA VAL A 125 -1.76 -5.84 13.74
C VAL A 125 -2.19 -7.00 12.86
N ILE A 126 -1.20 -7.80 12.43
CA ILE A 126 -1.42 -9.00 11.62
C ILE A 126 -0.75 -10.22 12.26
N ASP A 127 -1.22 -11.41 11.89
CA ASP A 127 -0.54 -12.67 12.12
C ASP A 127 0.45 -13.00 10.97
N LYS A 128 1.16 -14.14 11.08
CA LYS A 128 2.09 -14.64 10.06
C LYS A 128 1.44 -14.95 8.70
N ASN A 129 0.12 -15.07 8.66
CA ASN A 129 -0.67 -15.33 7.45
C ASN A 129 -1.29 -14.05 6.90
N PHE A 130 -0.84 -12.87 7.36
CA PHE A 130 -1.35 -11.55 6.99
C PHE A 130 -2.83 -11.31 7.35
N ASN A 131 -3.39 -12.01 8.34
CA ASN A 131 -4.73 -11.78 8.80
C ASN A 131 -4.74 -10.73 9.92
N TRP A 132 -5.79 -9.92 9.98
CA TRP A 132 -6.00 -8.91 11.01
C TRP A 132 -6.13 -9.54 12.41
N THR A 133 -5.34 -9.06 13.36
CA THR A 133 -5.35 -9.49 14.76
C THR A 133 -5.46 -8.34 15.75
N PHE A 134 -5.69 -7.13 15.26
CA PHE A 134 -5.69 -5.92 16.08
C PHE A 134 -7.06 -5.62 16.72
N GLY A 135 -8.05 -6.52 16.58
CA GLY A 135 -9.38 -6.38 17.16
C GLY A 135 -10.11 -5.12 16.63
N ASN A 136 -10.75 -4.40 17.55
CA ASN A 136 -11.48 -3.17 17.24
C ASN A 136 -10.62 -1.88 17.27
N TRP A 137 -9.29 -2.02 17.20
CA TRP A 137 -8.37 -0.87 17.20
C TRP A 137 -8.14 -0.35 15.79
N HIS A 138 -7.49 0.81 15.71
CA HIS A 138 -7.30 1.49 14.43
C HIS A 138 -5.83 1.53 14.02
N ILE A 139 -5.59 1.50 12.72
CA ILE A 139 -4.33 1.94 12.13
C ILE A 139 -4.57 3.16 11.28
N VAL A 140 -3.63 4.11 11.33
CA VAL A 140 -3.64 5.34 10.54
C VAL A 140 -2.36 5.37 9.71
N LEU A 141 -2.54 5.36 8.40
CA LEU A 141 -1.49 5.40 7.41
C LEU A 141 -1.47 6.81 6.82
N LEU A 142 -0.41 7.58 7.12
CA LEU A 142 -0.34 9.00 6.79
C LEU A 142 0.17 9.29 5.37
N GLY A 143 0.15 8.28 4.49
CA GLY A 143 0.58 8.41 3.11
C GLY A 143 2.05 8.06 2.90
N ASP A 144 2.52 8.41 1.69
CA ASP A 144 3.84 8.11 1.17
C ASP A 144 4.16 6.60 1.16
N PHE A 145 3.21 5.83 0.61
CA PHE A 145 3.37 4.41 0.30
C PHE A 145 3.93 4.19 -1.10
N PHE A 146 3.72 5.18 -1.99
CA PHE A 146 4.22 5.18 -3.36
C PHE A 146 5.70 5.50 -3.43
N ASP A 147 6.28 5.23 -4.59
CA ASP A 147 7.63 5.60 -5.02
C ASP A 147 8.77 4.84 -4.33
N ARG A 148 9.99 5.12 -4.76
CA ARG A 148 11.29 4.68 -4.24
C ARG A 148 11.49 3.17 -4.10
N GLY A 149 10.53 2.45 -3.53
CA GLY A 149 10.61 1.00 -3.35
C GLY A 149 10.10 0.21 -4.55
N LEU A 150 10.21 -1.11 -4.48
CA LEU A 150 9.85 -2.03 -5.57
C LEU A 150 8.55 -2.81 -5.29
N ASN A 151 7.91 -2.58 -4.14
CA ASN A 151 6.74 -3.35 -3.69
C ASN A 151 5.57 -2.46 -3.26
N VAL A 152 5.32 -1.38 -4.03
CA VAL A 152 4.18 -0.48 -3.80
C VAL A 152 2.85 -1.24 -3.93
N THR A 153 2.71 -2.02 -5.00
CA THR A 153 1.50 -2.80 -5.29
C THR A 153 1.15 -3.76 -4.15
N GLU A 154 2.16 -4.44 -3.61
CA GLU A 154 1.98 -5.38 -2.50
C GLU A 154 1.55 -4.66 -1.21
N CYS A 155 2.14 -3.49 -0.92
CA CYS A 155 1.73 -2.66 0.21
C CYS A 155 0.26 -2.26 0.10
N LEU A 156 -0.16 -1.75 -1.06
CA LEU A 156 -1.52 -1.28 -1.30
C LEU A 156 -2.55 -2.43 -1.20
N TRP A 157 -2.24 -3.61 -1.76
CA TRP A 157 -3.13 -4.76 -1.64
C TRP A 157 -3.23 -5.31 -0.22
N LEU A 158 -2.14 -5.26 0.54
CA LEU A 158 -2.22 -5.62 1.96
C LEU A 158 -3.11 -4.64 2.73
N ILE A 159 -2.98 -3.34 2.51
CA ILE A 159 -3.86 -2.32 3.09
C ILE A 159 -5.31 -2.61 2.74
N TYR A 160 -5.62 -2.83 1.45
CA TYR A 160 -6.96 -3.14 0.96
C TYR A 160 -7.59 -4.37 1.64
N LYS A 161 -6.80 -5.44 1.82
CA LYS A 161 -7.21 -6.63 2.56
C LYS A 161 -7.54 -6.28 4.01
N LEU A 162 -6.61 -5.58 4.68
CA LEU A 162 -6.74 -5.24 6.09
C LEU A 162 -7.89 -4.28 6.37
N GLU A 163 -8.25 -3.38 5.45
CA GLU A 163 -9.45 -2.54 5.57
C GLU A 163 -10.72 -3.38 5.78
N SER A 164 -10.90 -4.42 4.96
CA SER A 164 -12.09 -5.27 5.05
C SER A 164 -12.10 -6.12 6.32
N GLU A 165 -10.94 -6.63 6.73
CA GLU A 165 -10.82 -7.46 7.93
C GLU A 165 -10.92 -6.63 9.21
N ALA A 166 -10.38 -5.42 9.24
CA ALA A 166 -10.52 -4.48 10.34
C ALA A 166 -12.00 -4.12 10.56
N GLU A 167 -12.71 -3.76 9.50
CA GLU A 167 -14.14 -3.44 9.56
C GLU A 167 -14.96 -4.63 10.10
N ALA A 168 -14.67 -5.84 9.66
CA ALA A 168 -15.34 -7.05 10.15
C ALA A 168 -15.06 -7.30 11.66
N ALA A 169 -13.92 -6.84 12.17
CA ALA A 169 -13.54 -6.94 13.58
C ALA A 169 -13.97 -5.73 14.43
N GLY A 170 -14.67 -4.75 13.83
CA GLY A 170 -15.05 -3.49 14.49
C GLY A 170 -13.91 -2.48 14.63
N GLY A 171 -12.79 -2.73 13.98
CA GLY A 171 -11.64 -1.83 13.89
C GLY A 171 -11.64 -1.01 12.60
N LYS A 172 -10.55 -0.30 12.33
CA LYS A 172 -10.46 0.56 11.14
C LYS A 172 -9.03 0.72 10.64
N VAL A 173 -8.91 0.73 9.30
CA VAL A 173 -7.73 1.21 8.60
C VAL A 173 -8.08 2.57 7.99
N HIS A 174 -7.30 3.59 8.34
CA HIS A 174 -7.38 4.91 7.73
C HIS A 174 -6.20 5.09 6.81
N PHE A 175 -6.46 5.36 5.52
CA PHE A 175 -5.43 5.69 4.55
C PHE A 175 -5.57 7.15 4.13
N ILE A 176 -4.55 7.94 4.39
CA ILE A 176 -4.47 9.36 4.06
C ILE A 176 -3.45 9.50 2.93
N LEU A 177 -3.76 10.33 1.94
CA LEU A 177 -2.84 10.57 0.84
C LEU A 177 -1.70 11.48 1.30
N GLY A 178 -0.46 11.02 1.10
CA GLY A 178 0.74 11.83 1.24
C GLY A 178 1.06 12.59 -0.06
N ASN A 179 2.19 13.28 -0.07
CA ASN A 179 2.60 14.02 -1.26
C ASN A 179 3.03 13.09 -2.40
N HIS A 180 3.57 11.90 -2.12
CA HIS A 180 3.93 10.92 -3.15
C HIS A 180 2.71 10.35 -3.87
N GLU A 181 1.62 10.05 -3.17
CA GLU A 181 0.36 9.67 -3.80
C GLU A 181 -0.17 10.79 -4.70
N VAL A 182 -0.15 12.04 -4.21
CA VAL A 182 -0.64 13.20 -5.00
C VAL A 182 0.21 13.44 -6.24
N LEU A 183 1.55 13.32 -6.15
CA LEU A 183 2.45 13.43 -7.30
C LEU A 183 2.09 12.40 -8.38
N ASN A 184 1.94 11.13 -8.00
CA ASN A 184 1.58 10.06 -8.94
C ASN A 184 0.19 10.30 -9.57
N LEU A 185 -0.80 10.74 -8.79
CA LEU A 185 -2.14 11.09 -9.31
C LEU A 185 -2.09 12.26 -10.31
N GLN A 186 -1.10 13.14 -10.21
CA GLN A 186 -0.86 14.24 -11.16
C GLN A 186 -0.01 13.82 -12.37
N GLY A 187 0.42 12.55 -12.45
CA GLY A 187 1.29 12.05 -13.51
C GLY A 187 2.77 12.43 -13.34
N ASN A 188 3.17 12.92 -12.17
CA ASN A 188 4.57 13.17 -11.86
C ASN A 188 5.22 11.91 -11.29
N THR A 189 5.96 11.21 -12.12
CA THR A 189 6.56 9.90 -11.84
C THR A 189 8.06 9.97 -11.52
N GLN A 190 8.58 11.15 -11.18
CA GLN A 190 10.02 11.37 -11.00
C GLN A 190 10.67 10.50 -9.91
N TYR A 191 9.89 9.98 -8.97
CA TYR A 191 10.34 9.10 -7.89
C TYR A 191 9.91 7.64 -8.08
N ALA A 192 9.08 7.36 -9.11
CA ALA A 192 8.65 6.01 -9.42
C ALA A 192 9.83 5.19 -9.96
N ARG A 193 9.92 3.93 -9.55
CA ARG A 193 10.96 3.03 -10.05
C ARG A 193 10.68 2.68 -11.51
N LYS A 194 11.75 2.57 -12.28
CA LYS A 194 11.71 2.20 -13.71
C LYS A 194 10.91 0.91 -13.97
N LYS A 195 10.96 -0.05 -13.04
CA LYS A 195 10.12 -1.26 -13.04
C LYS A 195 8.66 -0.94 -13.36
N TYR A 196 8.06 0.05 -12.71
CA TYR A 196 6.64 0.35 -12.86
C TYR A 196 6.32 0.96 -14.23
N LEU A 197 7.20 1.83 -14.75
CA LEU A 197 7.06 2.42 -16.08
C LEU A 197 7.15 1.35 -17.17
N GLU A 198 8.12 0.44 -17.06
CA GLU A 198 8.27 -0.67 -17.99
C GLU A 198 7.10 -1.66 -17.89
N ASN A 199 6.64 -1.97 -16.67
CA ASN A 199 5.46 -2.81 -16.44
C ASN A 199 4.19 -2.20 -17.06
N ALA A 200 3.99 -0.88 -16.97
CA ALA A 200 2.85 -0.20 -17.58
C ALA A 200 2.80 -0.42 -19.09
N HIS A 201 3.94 -0.39 -19.78
CA HIS A 201 4.01 -0.73 -21.21
C HIS A 201 3.59 -2.18 -21.49
N ILE A 202 4.02 -3.14 -20.66
CA ILE A 202 3.63 -4.56 -20.79
C ILE A 202 2.13 -4.73 -20.53
N LEU A 203 1.60 -4.03 -19.56
CA LEU A 203 0.17 -4.05 -19.21
C LEU A 203 -0.70 -3.42 -20.30
N GLY A 204 -0.11 -2.58 -21.18
CA GLY A 204 -0.82 -1.85 -22.22
C GLY A 204 -1.78 -0.79 -21.65
N GLU A 205 -1.46 -0.27 -20.47
CA GLU A 205 -2.20 0.81 -19.81
C GLU A 205 -1.33 2.08 -19.79
N PRO A 206 -1.93 3.28 -19.89
CA PRO A 206 -1.19 4.53 -19.69
C PRO A 206 -0.71 4.57 -18.22
N TYR A 207 0.47 5.09 -18.04
CA TYR A 207 0.99 5.38 -16.71
C TYR A 207 0.50 6.76 -16.30
#